data_8715a269cba3d2ced86982f177d5f4e0
#
_entry.id   8715a269cba3d2ced86982f177d5f4e0
#
_cell.length_a   1.000
_cell.length_b   1.000
_cell.length_c   1.000
_cell.angle_alpha   90.00
_cell.angle_beta   90.00
_cell.angle_gamma   90.00
#
_symmetry.space_group_name_H-M   'P 1'
#
loop_
_entity.id
_entity.type
_entity.pdbx_description
1 polymer ?
#
loop_
_entity_poly.entity_id
_entity_poly.type
_entity_poly.pdbx_seq_one_letter_code
_entity_poly.pdbx_strand_id
1 'polypeptide(L)'
;MGSVNPAVAGYPYRVHSAAVTTQLQFRDDAYLKSSRAQVHAISERGIVLDRTIFYPLGGGQLGDVGVLVRSNGERIAIADTRKGDTVESVVHIPAPGAPLLQPGEEVALEIDWERRYSLMRLHTALHLLSCVVVAPVTGGNIAPDRGRLDFDIDMSKLDAGRIEGETNALIASGVPTETVWITDAELDAQPDLVKTMSVQPPRGAGRVRLLKIPGIDLQPCGGTHVRNIAEIGAIRVVRIRNEGKRNKRVEIALAS
;
A
#
# COMPACT_ATOMS: atom_id res chain seq x y z
N MET A 1 -21.13 -1.51 15.94
CA MET A 1 -22.01 -2.08 14.91
C MET A 1 -21.25 -2.05 13.60
N GLY A 2 -20.69 -3.21 13.17
CA GLY A 2 -19.94 -3.33 11.93
C GLY A 2 -20.89 -3.24 10.73
N SER A 3 -20.62 -2.33 9.82
CA SER A 3 -21.37 -2.24 8.57
C SER A 3 -21.06 -3.48 7.73
N VAL A 4 -22.08 -4.28 7.46
CA VAL A 4 -22.01 -5.43 6.53
C VAL A 4 -21.80 -4.87 5.12
N ASN A 5 -20.74 -5.30 4.44
CA ASN A 5 -20.47 -4.92 3.06
C ASN A 5 -21.53 -5.61 2.16
N PRO A 6 -22.42 -4.89 1.48
CA PRO A 6 -23.50 -5.48 0.69
C PRO A 6 -23.02 -6.31 -0.52
N ALA A 7 -21.75 -6.19 -0.90
CA ALA A 7 -21.16 -6.94 -2.03
C ALA A 7 -20.97 -8.43 -1.74
N VAL A 8 -21.00 -8.86 -0.48
CA VAL A 8 -20.71 -10.24 -0.04
C VAL A 8 -21.95 -10.93 0.58
N ALA A 9 -23.10 -10.25 0.59
CA ALA A 9 -24.37 -10.80 1.05
C ALA A 9 -24.85 -11.89 0.08
N GLY A 10 -24.48 -13.14 0.32
CA GLY A 10 -24.83 -14.30 -0.52
C GLY A 10 -23.83 -15.45 -0.46
N TYR A 11 -22.70 -15.28 0.20
CA TYR A 11 -21.74 -16.36 0.44
C TYR A 11 -22.19 -17.24 1.62
N PRO A 12 -22.59 -18.50 1.39
CA PRO A 12 -23.28 -19.34 2.40
C PRO A 12 -22.34 -20.04 3.40
N TYR A 13 -21.01 -19.76 3.36
CA TYR A 13 -20.04 -20.54 4.11
C TYR A 13 -19.43 -19.78 5.30
N ARG A 14 -19.76 -20.25 6.54
CA ARG A 14 -18.93 -20.03 7.73
C ARG A 14 -17.85 -21.13 7.76
N VAL A 15 -16.63 -20.82 7.34
CA VAL A 15 -15.49 -21.67 7.66
C VAL A 15 -14.94 -21.20 9.00
N HIS A 16 -15.02 -22.03 10.05
CA HIS A 16 -14.23 -21.87 11.26
C HIS A 16 -12.76 -22.16 10.85
N SER A 17 -12.02 -21.11 10.56
CA SER A 17 -10.66 -21.21 10.09
C SER A 17 -9.70 -21.17 11.28
N ALA A 18 -8.81 -22.16 11.38
CA ALA A 18 -7.48 -21.94 11.93
C ALA A 18 -6.88 -20.68 11.28
N ALA A 19 -6.04 -19.94 12.02
CA ALA A 19 -5.45 -18.70 11.51
C ALA A 19 -4.82 -18.94 10.13
N VAL A 20 -5.45 -18.39 9.09
CA VAL A 20 -5.03 -18.59 7.71
C VAL A 20 -3.87 -17.64 7.41
N THR A 21 -2.72 -18.20 7.08
CA THR A 21 -1.55 -17.45 6.60
C THR A 21 -1.56 -17.40 5.08
N THR A 22 -1.55 -16.22 4.50
CA THR A 22 -1.40 -16.00 3.06
C THR A 22 0.05 -15.66 2.75
N GLN A 23 0.68 -16.32 1.79
CA GLN A 23 2.00 -15.91 1.30
C GLN A 23 1.88 -14.57 0.55
N LEU A 24 2.53 -13.52 1.05
CA LEU A 24 2.40 -12.15 0.56
C LEU A 24 3.47 -11.86 -0.53
N GLN A 25 3.27 -12.38 -1.75
CA GLN A 25 4.23 -12.30 -2.87
C GLN A 25 4.57 -10.86 -3.27
N PHE A 26 3.66 -9.89 -3.08
CA PHE A 26 3.92 -8.48 -3.33
C PHE A 26 5.00 -7.87 -2.41
N ARG A 27 5.33 -8.53 -1.29
CA ARG A 27 6.44 -8.12 -0.41
C ARG A 27 7.80 -8.49 -0.98
N ASP A 28 7.85 -9.60 -1.71
CA ASP A 28 9.08 -10.10 -2.34
C ASP A 28 9.31 -9.41 -3.67
N ASP A 29 8.25 -9.29 -4.48
CA ASP A 29 8.30 -8.56 -5.75
C ASP A 29 6.99 -7.78 -5.99
N ALA A 30 7.04 -6.46 -5.84
CA ALA A 30 5.92 -5.56 -6.08
C ALA A 30 5.55 -5.44 -7.57
N TYR A 31 6.39 -5.93 -8.49
CA TYR A 31 6.19 -5.88 -9.95
C TYR A 31 5.47 -7.11 -10.53
N LEU A 32 5.15 -8.10 -9.71
CA LEU A 32 4.34 -9.22 -10.16
C LEU A 32 2.95 -8.74 -10.59
N LYS A 33 2.63 -8.94 -11.86
CA LYS A 33 1.34 -8.57 -12.47
C LYS A 33 0.34 -9.72 -12.44
N SER A 34 0.85 -10.96 -12.44
CA SER A 34 0.07 -12.18 -12.37
C SER A 34 0.74 -13.25 -11.53
N SER A 35 -0.05 -14.17 -11.01
CA SER A 35 0.41 -15.35 -10.25
C SER A 35 -0.69 -16.41 -10.28
N ARG A 36 -0.47 -17.54 -9.59
CA ARG A 36 -1.49 -18.57 -9.35
C ARG A 36 -1.64 -18.79 -7.85
N ALA A 37 -2.85 -19.10 -7.43
CA ALA A 37 -3.15 -19.41 -6.04
C ALA A 37 -4.30 -20.41 -5.94
N GLN A 38 -4.45 -20.98 -4.75
CA GLN A 38 -5.60 -21.78 -4.38
C GLN A 38 -6.51 -21.01 -3.43
N VAL A 39 -7.81 -21.10 -3.64
CA VAL A 39 -8.80 -20.56 -2.72
C VAL A 39 -8.71 -21.33 -1.41
N HIS A 40 -8.31 -20.65 -0.33
CA HIS A 40 -8.18 -21.27 0.98
C HIS A 40 -9.49 -21.21 1.76
N ALA A 41 -10.15 -20.04 1.79
CA ALA A 41 -11.41 -19.84 2.48
C ALA A 41 -12.26 -18.75 1.81
N ILE A 42 -13.56 -18.84 2.06
CA ILE A 42 -14.55 -17.85 1.63
C ILE A 42 -15.45 -17.50 2.82
N SER A 43 -15.70 -16.22 3.00
CA SER A 43 -16.55 -15.70 4.09
C SER A 43 -17.38 -14.50 3.60
N GLU A 44 -18.24 -13.97 4.46
CA GLU A 44 -18.95 -12.71 4.23
C GLU A 44 -17.99 -11.52 4.02
N ARG A 45 -16.73 -11.64 4.43
CA ARG A 45 -15.70 -10.61 4.24
C ARG A 45 -15.05 -10.69 2.87
N GLY A 46 -15.10 -11.83 2.18
CA GLY A 46 -14.49 -12.06 0.88
C GLY A 46 -13.71 -13.38 0.79
N ILE A 47 -12.79 -13.44 -0.16
CA ILE A 47 -12.02 -14.61 -0.55
C ILE A 47 -10.61 -14.52 0.05
N VAL A 48 -10.15 -15.57 0.71
CA VAL A 48 -8.79 -15.73 1.22
C VAL A 48 -8.07 -16.78 0.37
N LEU A 49 -6.87 -16.45 -0.09
CA LEU A 49 -6.03 -17.32 -0.91
C LEU A 49 -4.81 -17.81 -0.11
N ASP A 50 -4.22 -18.93 -0.52
CA ASP A 50 -2.97 -19.46 0.05
C ASP A 50 -1.79 -18.51 -0.19
N ARG A 51 -1.81 -17.77 -1.31
CA ARG A 51 -0.82 -16.75 -1.69
C ARG A 51 -1.46 -15.64 -2.49
N THR A 52 -0.84 -14.45 -2.50
CA THR A 52 -1.37 -13.32 -3.26
C THR A 52 -0.31 -12.31 -3.69
N ILE A 53 -0.52 -11.74 -4.88
CA ILE A 53 0.18 -10.56 -5.38
C ILE A 53 -0.58 -9.26 -5.10
N PHE A 54 -1.84 -9.35 -4.63
CA PHE A 54 -2.69 -8.19 -4.33
C PHE A 54 -2.26 -7.55 -3.01
N TYR A 55 -1.92 -6.27 -3.04
CA TYR A 55 -1.62 -5.48 -1.85
C TYR A 55 -2.91 -5.12 -1.11
N PRO A 56 -3.03 -5.41 0.18
CA PRO A 56 -4.21 -5.01 0.96
C PRO A 56 -4.10 -3.56 1.40
N LEU A 57 -5.22 -2.84 1.43
CA LEU A 57 -5.32 -1.48 1.96
C LEU A 57 -4.59 -1.36 3.29
N GLY A 58 -3.62 -0.44 3.35
CA GLY A 58 -2.83 -0.21 4.56
C GLY A 58 -1.74 0.84 4.39
N GLY A 59 -1.29 1.45 5.50
CA GLY A 59 -0.24 2.48 5.45
C GLY A 59 -0.58 3.70 4.60
N GLY A 60 -1.86 4.03 4.44
CA GLY A 60 -2.33 5.10 3.56
C GLY A 60 -2.46 4.71 2.09
N GLN A 61 -1.89 3.58 1.64
CA GLN A 61 -2.02 3.09 0.27
C GLN A 61 -3.32 2.28 0.11
N LEU A 62 -4.09 2.56 -0.95
CA LEU A 62 -5.29 1.80 -1.30
C LEU A 62 -4.94 0.36 -1.68
N GLY A 63 -5.90 -0.54 -1.45
CA GLY A 63 -5.81 -1.93 -1.87
C GLY A 63 -5.83 -2.06 -3.39
N ASP A 64 -5.23 -3.15 -3.86
CA ASP A 64 -5.31 -3.48 -5.28
C ASP A 64 -6.69 -3.97 -5.68
N VAL A 65 -6.96 -3.78 -6.94
CA VAL A 65 -8.09 -4.34 -7.66
C VAL A 65 -7.57 -5.20 -8.82
N GLY A 66 -8.43 -6.01 -9.40
CA GLY A 66 -8.03 -6.86 -10.52
C GLY A 66 -9.02 -8.01 -10.72
N VAL A 67 -8.54 -9.17 -11.10
CA VAL A 67 -9.39 -10.34 -11.35
C VAL A 67 -8.73 -11.63 -10.86
N LEU A 68 -9.57 -12.57 -10.45
CA LEU A 68 -9.22 -13.99 -10.34
C LEU A 68 -9.81 -14.71 -11.54
N VAL A 69 -9.02 -15.56 -12.19
CA VAL A 69 -9.41 -16.24 -13.41
C VAL A 69 -9.39 -17.75 -13.18
N ARG A 70 -10.51 -18.40 -13.39
CA ARG A 70 -10.68 -19.86 -13.33
C ARG A 70 -9.97 -20.57 -14.49
N SER A 71 -9.75 -21.86 -14.35
CA SER A 71 -9.20 -22.70 -15.43
C SER A 71 -10.06 -22.71 -16.70
N ASN A 72 -11.38 -22.51 -16.58
CA ASN A 72 -12.30 -22.40 -17.70
C ASN A 72 -12.33 -20.99 -18.36
N GLY A 73 -11.51 -20.04 -17.85
CA GLY A 73 -11.46 -18.66 -18.33
C GLY A 73 -12.47 -17.70 -17.69
N GLU A 74 -13.35 -18.18 -16.82
CA GLU A 74 -14.30 -17.30 -16.12
C GLU A 74 -13.56 -16.32 -15.17
N ARG A 75 -13.95 -15.04 -15.23
CA ARG A 75 -13.28 -13.93 -14.56
C ARG A 75 -14.10 -13.43 -13.38
N ILE A 76 -13.50 -13.41 -12.20
CA ILE A 76 -14.08 -12.93 -10.96
C ILE A 76 -13.42 -11.59 -10.65
N ALA A 77 -14.14 -10.48 -10.84
CA ALA A 77 -13.62 -9.15 -10.55
C ALA A 77 -13.43 -8.93 -9.05
N ILE A 78 -12.25 -8.44 -8.67
CA ILE A 78 -11.90 -8.04 -7.29
C ILE A 78 -11.96 -6.52 -7.21
N ALA A 79 -12.92 -6.02 -6.44
CA ALA A 79 -13.21 -4.60 -6.29
C ALA A 79 -12.33 -3.92 -5.22
N ASP A 80 -11.78 -4.68 -4.27
CA ASP A 80 -10.89 -4.17 -3.22
C ASP A 80 -10.10 -5.32 -2.59
N THR A 81 -8.99 -5.00 -1.94
CA THR A 81 -8.18 -5.95 -1.18
C THR A 81 -7.89 -5.37 0.21
N ARG A 82 -8.14 -6.13 1.25
CA ARG A 82 -8.03 -5.69 2.65
C ARG A 82 -7.25 -6.66 3.51
N LYS A 83 -6.76 -6.17 4.65
CA LYS A 83 -6.16 -7.03 5.67
C LYS A 83 -7.22 -7.96 6.27
N GLY A 84 -6.84 -9.20 6.50
CA GLY A 84 -7.66 -10.18 7.22
C GLY A 84 -7.49 -10.06 8.74
N ASP A 85 -7.74 -11.17 9.44
CA ASP A 85 -7.74 -11.22 10.91
C ASP A 85 -6.32 -11.34 11.51
N THR A 86 -5.35 -11.77 10.72
CA THR A 86 -3.94 -11.85 11.11
C THR A 86 -3.09 -10.91 10.26
N VAL A 87 -1.85 -10.67 10.70
CA VAL A 87 -0.87 -9.81 10.00
C VAL A 87 -0.55 -10.32 8.59
N GLU A 88 -0.71 -11.63 8.37
CA GLU A 88 -0.40 -12.32 7.11
C GLU A 88 -1.66 -12.79 6.38
N SER A 89 -2.84 -12.35 6.78
CA SER A 89 -4.09 -12.68 6.11
C SER A 89 -4.55 -11.54 5.21
N VAL A 90 -4.93 -11.89 3.97
CA VAL A 90 -5.44 -10.94 2.96
C VAL A 90 -6.78 -11.41 2.45
N VAL A 91 -7.74 -10.49 2.43
CA VAL A 91 -9.10 -10.72 1.96
C VAL A 91 -9.31 -9.99 0.65
N HIS A 92 -9.66 -10.73 -0.41
CA HIS A 92 -10.03 -10.21 -1.72
C HIS A 92 -11.54 -10.03 -1.76
N ILE A 93 -12.01 -8.82 -2.01
CA ILE A 93 -13.42 -8.46 -2.01
C ILE A 93 -13.94 -8.53 -3.46
N PRO A 94 -14.77 -9.52 -3.81
CA PRO A 94 -15.31 -9.61 -5.16
C PRO A 94 -16.29 -8.45 -5.44
N ALA A 95 -16.39 -8.08 -6.71
CA ALA A 95 -17.40 -7.11 -7.14
C ALA A 95 -18.82 -7.68 -6.94
N PRO A 96 -19.84 -6.82 -6.76
CA PRO A 96 -21.22 -7.25 -6.67
C PRO A 96 -21.62 -8.10 -7.88
N GLY A 97 -22.24 -9.26 -7.63
CA GLY A 97 -22.67 -10.19 -8.68
C GLY A 97 -21.54 -11.04 -9.30
N ALA A 98 -20.32 -10.98 -8.74
CA ALA A 98 -19.24 -11.85 -9.20
C ALA A 98 -19.58 -13.35 -9.00
N PRO A 99 -19.11 -14.24 -9.90
CA PRO A 99 -19.28 -15.68 -9.74
C PRO A 99 -18.68 -16.19 -8.43
N LEU A 100 -19.34 -17.18 -7.82
CA LEU A 100 -18.91 -17.79 -6.55
C LEU A 100 -17.77 -18.78 -6.81
N LEU A 101 -16.67 -18.65 -6.08
CA LEU A 101 -15.60 -19.64 -6.00
C LEU A 101 -15.88 -20.71 -4.95
N GLN A 102 -15.08 -21.78 -4.95
CA GLN A 102 -15.12 -22.84 -3.95
C GLN A 102 -13.75 -22.96 -3.26
N PRO A 103 -13.69 -23.29 -1.95
CA PRO A 103 -12.44 -23.65 -1.31
C PRO A 103 -11.75 -24.82 -2.03
N GLY A 104 -10.43 -24.74 -2.20
CA GLY A 104 -9.63 -25.71 -2.94
C GLY A 104 -9.53 -25.41 -4.45
N GLU A 105 -10.30 -24.47 -4.97
CA GLU A 105 -10.26 -24.10 -6.40
C GLU A 105 -8.98 -23.34 -6.74
N GLU A 106 -8.32 -23.72 -7.86
CA GLU A 106 -7.17 -22.99 -8.38
C GLU A 106 -7.61 -21.81 -9.26
N VAL A 107 -6.96 -20.66 -9.06
CA VAL A 107 -7.20 -19.45 -9.84
C VAL A 107 -5.90 -18.80 -10.27
N ALA A 108 -5.90 -18.18 -11.44
CA ALA A 108 -4.87 -17.22 -11.81
C ALA A 108 -5.25 -15.83 -11.26
N LEU A 109 -4.26 -15.11 -10.78
CA LEU A 109 -4.38 -13.75 -10.25
C LEU A 109 -3.86 -12.78 -11.30
N GLU A 110 -4.62 -11.71 -11.57
CA GLU A 110 -4.20 -10.61 -12.42
C GLU A 110 -4.58 -9.29 -11.74
N ILE A 111 -3.61 -8.46 -11.38
CA ILE A 111 -3.87 -7.14 -10.80
C ILE A 111 -4.10 -6.10 -11.89
N ASP A 112 -4.84 -5.02 -11.58
CA ASP A 112 -4.81 -3.79 -12.36
C ASP A 112 -3.43 -3.14 -12.19
N TRP A 113 -2.55 -3.41 -13.16
CA TRP A 113 -1.16 -2.97 -13.10
C TRP A 113 -1.01 -1.45 -13.18
N GLU A 114 -1.79 -0.78 -14.02
CA GLU A 114 -1.69 0.68 -14.18
C GLU A 114 -2.03 1.39 -12.86
N ARG A 115 -3.08 0.91 -12.18
CA ARG A 115 -3.43 1.38 -10.84
C ARG A 115 -2.32 1.08 -9.81
N ARG A 116 -1.80 -0.15 -9.77
CA ARG A 116 -0.71 -0.55 -8.86
C ARG A 116 0.53 0.31 -9.10
N TYR A 117 0.93 0.50 -10.34
CA TYR A 117 2.13 1.23 -10.67
C TYR A 117 2.01 2.73 -10.33
N SER A 118 0.84 3.33 -10.56
CA SER A 118 0.55 4.70 -10.11
C SER A 118 0.65 4.84 -8.59
N LEU A 119 0.09 3.88 -7.83
CA LEU A 119 0.21 3.87 -6.37
C LEU A 119 1.67 3.71 -5.91
N MET A 120 2.47 2.87 -6.55
CA MET A 120 3.90 2.68 -6.25
C MET A 120 4.70 3.97 -6.48
N ARG A 121 4.48 4.64 -7.62
CA ARG A 121 5.12 5.92 -7.96
C ARG A 121 4.78 6.99 -6.93
N LEU A 122 3.51 7.18 -6.63
CA LEU A 122 3.05 8.16 -5.64
C LEU A 122 3.53 7.82 -4.23
N HIS A 123 3.50 6.53 -3.83
CA HIS A 123 3.99 6.14 -2.51
C HIS A 123 5.48 6.47 -2.35
N THR A 124 6.29 6.12 -3.34
CA THR A 124 7.72 6.46 -3.30
C THR A 124 7.94 7.98 -3.33
N ALA A 125 7.15 8.74 -4.11
CA ALA A 125 7.20 10.20 -4.11
C ALA A 125 6.88 10.82 -2.74
N LEU A 126 5.93 10.23 -1.98
CA LEU A 126 5.62 10.70 -0.61
C LEU A 126 6.79 10.45 0.36
N HIS A 127 7.57 9.38 0.20
CA HIS A 127 8.80 9.20 0.95
C HIS A 127 9.79 10.34 0.66
N LEU A 128 10.01 10.68 -0.60
CA LEU A 128 10.87 11.82 -0.98
C LEU A 128 10.32 13.15 -0.44
N LEU A 129 9.01 13.37 -0.53
CA LEU A 129 8.35 14.53 0.04
C LEU A 129 8.60 14.65 1.56
N SER A 130 8.60 13.55 2.29
CA SER A 130 8.90 13.55 3.74
C SER A 130 10.36 13.86 4.07
N CYS A 131 11.26 13.76 3.08
CA CYS A 131 12.66 14.16 3.22
C CYS A 131 12.86 15.65 2.91
N VAL A 132 12.07 16.22 1.99
CA VAL A 132 12.06 17.63 1.63
C VAL A 132 11.35 18.48 2.69
N VAL A 133 10.23 18.00 3.20
CA VAL A 133 9.48 18.64 4.30
C VAL A 133 9.85 17.95 5.61
N VAL A 134 10.89 18.44 6.25
CA VAL A 134 11.42 17.87 7.51
C VAL A 134 10.52 18.28 8.67
N ALA A 135 9.50 17.46 8.95
CA ALA A 135 8.57 17.65 10.07
C ALA A 135 7.86 16.32 10.39
N PRO A 136 7.30 16.16 11.61
CA PRO A 136 6.51 14.99 11.95
C PRO A 136 5.32 14.81 10.99
N VAL A 137 5.19 13.62 10.44
CA VAL A 137 4.07 13.25 9.56
C VAL A 137 2.90 12.78 10.43
N THR A 138 1.78 13.50 10.39
CA THR A 138 0.57 13.22 11.16
C THR A 138 -0.47 12.41 10.41
N GLY A 139 -0.33 12.26 9.10
CA GLY A 139 -1.22 11.44 8.27
C GLY A 139 -0.76 11.35 6.84
N GLY A 140 -1.31 10.38 6.10
CA GLY A 140 -1.02 10.19 4.69
C GLY A 140 -2.12 9.40 3.99
N ASN A 141 -2.26 9.62 2.68
CA ASN A 141 -3.15 8.84 1.83
C ASN A 141 -2.62 8.82 0.40
N ILE A 142 -2.79 7.69 -0.27
CA ILE A 142 -2.33 7.46 -1.63
C ILE A 142 -3.47 6.87 -2.44
N ALA A 143 -3.92 7.62 -3.44
CA ALA A 143 -4.88 7.23 -4.45
C ALA A 143 -4.19 7.17 -5.83
N PRO A 144 -4.79 6.56 -6.87
CA PRO A 144 -4.13 6.42 -8.17
C PRO A 144 -3.80 7.75 -8.86
N ASP A 145 -4.54 8.80 -8.56
CA ASP A 145 -4.41 10.13 -9.18
C ASP A 145 -3.61 11.12 -8.33
N ARG A 146 -3.48 10.86 -7.02
CA ARG A 146 -2.81 11.78 -6.08
C ARG A 146 -2.32 11.09 -4.83
N GLY A 147 -1.31 11.70 -4.20
CA GLY A 147 -0.86 11.37 -2.86
C GLY A 147 -0.85 12.60 -1.95
N ARG A 148 -0.96 12.41 -0.64
CA ARG A 148 -0.86 13.51 0.32
C ARG A 148 -0.16 13.08 1.60
N LEU A 149 0.57 14.02 2.20
CA LEU A 149 1.02 13.94 3.57
C LEU A 149 0.51 15.14 4.37
N ASP A 150 0.18 14.89 5.62
CA ASP A 150 -0.16 15.88 6.62
C ASP A 150 1.03 16.04 7.58
N PHE A 151 1.47 17.27 7.84
CA PHE A 151 2.65 17.58 8.63
C PHE A 151 2.29 18.44 9.85
N ASP A 152 2.96 18.20 10.98
CA ASP A 152 2.93 19.11 12.14
C ASP A 152 4.03 20.17 11.96
N ILE A 153 3.71 21.23 11.23
CA ILE A 153 4.64 22.31 10.84
C ILE A 153 3.91 23.65 10.76
N ASP A 154 4.65 24.74 10.80
CA ASP A 154 4.10 26.06 10.49
C ASP A 154 3.85 26.20 8.99
N MET A 155 2.67 26.76 8.64
CA MET A 155 2.25 26.98 7.25
C MET A 155 3.23 27.85 6.46
N SER A 156 3.89 28.83 7.11
CA SER A 156 4.88 29.74 6.51
C SER A 156 6.14 29.03 6.01
N LYS A 157 6.40 27.80 6.48
CA LYS A 157 7.55 26.97 6.05
C LYS A 157 7.25 26.11 4.81
N LEU A 158 6.00 26.12 4.34
CA LEU A 158 5.56 25.34 3.19
C LEU A 158 5.48 26.22 1.95
N ASP A 159 6.44 26.09 1.07
CA ASP A 159 6.47 26.73 -0.25
C ASP A 159 6.30 25.66 -1.34
N ALA A 160 5.27 25.79 -2.16
CA ALA A 160 4.92 24.80 -3.18
C ALA A 160 6.01 24.65 -4.26
N GLY A 161 6.58 25.76 -4.73
CA GLY A 161 7.61 25.75 -5.78
C GLY A 161 8.91 25.11 -5.29
N ARG A 162 9.34 25.45 -4.07
CA ARG A 162 10.51 24.83 -3.44
C ARG A 162 10.28 23.32 -3.24
N ILE A 163 9.17 22.92 -2.65
CA ILE A 163 8.86 21.51 -2.37
C ILE A 163 8.82 20.72 -3.68
N GLU A 164 8.17 21.23 -4.71
CA GLU A 164 8.09 20.60 -6.02
C GLU A 164 9.48 20.47 -6.65
N GLY A 165 10.25 21.56 -6.68
CA GLY A 165 11.58 21.58 -7.27
C GLY A 165 12.56 20.64 -6.57
N GLU A 166 12.63 20.66 -5.24
CA GLU A 166 13.52 19.80 -4.45
C GLU A 166 13.11 18.32 -4.57
N THR A 167 11.81 18.00 -4.55
CA THR A 167 11.34 16.62 -4.73
C THR A 167 11.68 16.10 -6.12
N ASN A 168 11.46 16.90 -7.17
CA ASN A 168 11.80 16.53 -8.55
C ASN A 168 13.32 16.41 -8.76
N ALA A 169 14.14 17.20 -8.08
CA ALA A 169 15.60 17.05 -8.09
C ALA A 169 16.03 15.70 -7.49
N LEU A 170 15.42 15.28 -6.38
CA LEU A 170 15.65 13.94 -5.82
C LEU A 170 15.23 12.85 -6.81
N ILE A 171 14.05 12.94 -7.42
CA ILE A 171 13.56 11.99 -8.42
C ILE A 171 14.55 11.86 -9.58
N ALA A 172 15.05 12.99 -10.09
CA ALA A 172 15.99 13.02 -11.21
C ALA A 172 17.35 12.38 -10.89
N SER A 173 17.72 12.24 -9.61
CA SER A 173 18.97 11.57 -9.22
C SER A 173 18.99 10.07 -9.53
N GLY A 174 17.82 9.44 -9.73
CA GLY A 174 17.72 8.06 -10.20
C GLY A 174 18.28 7.01 -9.22
N VAL A 175 18.23 7.27 -7.92
CA VAL A 175 18.72 6.32 -6.90
C VAL A 175 17.81 5.10 -6.83
N PRO A 176 18.37 3.86 -6.75
CA PRO A 176 17.56 2.66 -6.58
C PRO A 176 16.88 2.61 -5.20
N THR A 177 15.75 1.93 -5.11
CA THR A 177 15.11 1.60 -3.83
C THR A 177 15.49 0.19 -3.40
N GLU A 178 15.66 -0.01 -2.11
CA GLU A 178 16.02 -1.29 -1.50
C GLU A 178 15.00 -1.65 -0.41
N THR A 179 14.73 -2.95 -0.26
CA THR A 179 14.02 -3.47 0.91
C THR A 179 15.03 -3.99 1.92
N VAL A 180 14.95 -3.51 3.15
CA VAL A 180 15.77 -3.97 4.27
C VAL A 180 14.85 -4.50 5.36
N TRP A 181 15.27 -5.55 6.04
CA TRP A 181 14.56 -6.11 7.18
C TRP A 181 15.39 -5.96 8.44
N ILE A 182 14.76 -5.45 9.49
CA ILE A 182 15.35 -5.35 10.83
C ILE A 182 14.45 -6.07 11.83
N THR A 183 14.99 -6.39 13.00
CA THR A 183 14.21 -6.92 14.12
C THR A 183 13.42 -5.83 14.83
N ASP A 184 12.39 -6.22 15.61
CA ASP A 184 11.67 -5.28 16.46
C ASP A 184 12.62 -4.58 17.45
N ALA A 185 13.62 -5.30 17.99
CA ALA A 185 14.62 -4.75 18.91
C ALA A 185 15.54 -3.70 18.23
N GLU A 186 15.95 -3.93 16.98
CA GLU A 186 16.75 -2.97 16.21
C GLU A 186 15.93 -1.71 15.90
N LEU A 187 14.62 -1.85 15.64
CA LEU A 187 13.75 -0.69 15.47
C LEU A 187 13.59 0.10 16.76
N ASP A 188 13.43 -0.59 17.91
CA ASP A 188 13.31 0.07 19.23
C ASP A 188 14.60 0.84 19.61
N ALA A 189 15.75 0.36 19.16
CA ALA A 189 17.03 1.04 19.33
C ALA A 189 17.21 2.27 18.42
N GLN A 190 16.34 2.44 17.40
CA GLN A 190 16.44 3.50 16.39
C GLN A 190 15.08 4.20 16.18
N PRO A 191 14.51 4.87 17.21
CA PRO A 191 13.17 5.47 17.14
C PRO A 191 13.04 6.52 16.03
N ASP A 192 14.13 7.18 15.65
CA ASP A 192 14.16 8.21 14.59
C ASP A 192 13.84 7.68 13.19
N LEU A 193 13.89 6.36 13.00
CA LEU A 193 13.42 5.74 11.75
C LEU A 193 11.91 5.90 11.55
N VAL A 194 11.13 6.10 12.63
CA VAL A 194 9.67 6.23 12.57
C VAL A 194 9.28 7.71 12.45
N LYS A 195 9.22 8.23 11.24
CA LYS A 195 8.82 9.62 10.95
C LYS A 195 7.31 9.86 11.08
N THR A 196 6.50 8.79 11.04
CA THR A 196 5.03 8.89 11.06
C THR A 196 4.48 8.74 12.48
N MET A 197 3.64 9.69 12.91
CA MET A 197 3.00 9.66 14.23
C MET A 197 1.73 8.78 14.27
N SER A 198 1.01 8.69 13.15
CA SER A 198 -0.31 8.04 13.08
C SER A 198 -0.27 6.59 12.60
N VAL A 199 0.78 6.20 11.87
CA VAL A 199 0.94 4.84 11.35
C VAL A 199 2.11 4.17 12.06
N GLN A 200 1.79 3.24 12.96
CA GLN A 200 2.82 2.41 13.59
C GLN A 200 3.26 1.32 12.62
N PRO A 201 4.57 1.01 12.52
CA PRO A 201 5.05 -0.13 11.78
C PRO A 201 4.35 -1.42 12.24
N PRO A 202 4.01 -2.37 11.34
CA PRO A 202 3.51 -3.67 11.76
C PRO A 202 4.53 -4.35 12.67
N ARG A 203 4.15 -4.64 13.90
CA ARG A 203 4.96 -5.33 14.92
C ARG A 203 4.42 -6.74 15.17
N GLY A 204 5.23 -7.59 15.80
CA GLY A 204 4.80 -8.91 16.25
C GLY A 204 5.02 -10.04 15.23
N ALA A 205 5.58 -9.74 14.06
CA ALA A 205 6.07 -10.76 13.12
C ALA A 205 7.58 -11.03 13.26
N GLY A 206 8.21 -10.47 14.30
CA GLY A 206 9.65 -10.61 14.59
C GLY A 206 10.56 -9.80 13.68
N ARG A 207 10.04 -9.26 12.59
CA ARG A 207 10.79 -8.43 11.62
C ARG A 207 9.96 -7.27 11.11
N VAL A 208 10.61 -6.11 10.94
CA VAL A 208 10.03 -4.90 10.34
C VAL A 208 10.68 -4.63 8.99
N ARG A 209 9.85 -4.44 7.97
CA ARG A 209 10.29 -4.08 6.63
C ARG A 209 10.55 -2.59 6.55
N LEU A 210 11.72 -2.21 6.03
CA LEU A 210 12.08 -0.83 5.74
C LEU A 210 12.17 -0.62 4.22
N LEU A 211 11.75 0.56 3.77
CA LEU A 211 12.18 1.13 2.49
C LEU A 211 13.48 1.89 2.74
N LYS A 212 14.50 1.60 1.93
CA LYS A 212 15.76 2.33 1.90
C LYS A 212 15.94 2.96 0.52
N ILE A 213 16.20 4.25 0.51
CA ILE A 213 16.65 5.01 -0.67
C ILE A 213 18.05 5.54 -0.31
N PRO A 214 19.13 4.89 -0.76
CA PRO A 214 20.49 5.17 -0.31
C PRO A 214 20.86 6.66 -0.35
N GLY A 215 21.33 7.19 0.78
CA GLY A 215 21.68 8.61 0.93
C GLY A 215 20.49 9.57 1.05
N ILE A 216 19.24 9.10 0.94
CA ILE A 216 18.05 9.96 0.94
C ILE A 216 17.07 9.58 2.06
N ASP A 217 16.67 8.32 2.16
CA ASP A 217 15.62 7.89 3.10
C ASP A 217 15.82 6.48 3.65
N LEU A 218 15.40 6.28 4.89
CA LEU A 218 15.29 4.97 5.53
C LEU A 218 14.12 5.01 6.52
N GLN A 219 13.02 4.31 6.20
CA GLN A 219 11.80 4.32 7.01
C GLN A 219 11.11 2.96 7.01
N PRO A 220 10.44 2.57 8.12
CA PRO A 220 9.52 1.44 8.13
C PRO A 220 8.40 1.64 7.11
N CYS A 221 8.28 0.73 6.15
CA CYS A 221 7.23 0.77 5.16
C CYS A 221 6.84 -0.63 4.66
N GLY A 222 5.55 -0.96 4.79
CA GLY A 222 4.98 -2.21 4.29
C GLY A 222 4.36 -2.09 2.90
N GLY A 223 4.39 -0.91 2.28
CA GLY A 223 3.77 -0.63 0.99
C GLY A 223 4.57 -1.12 -0.22
N THR A 224 4.04 -0.82 -1.40
CA THR A 224 4.72 -1.16 -2.66
C THR A 224 5.41 0.08 -3.24
N HIS A 225 6.61 -0.11 -3.79
CA HIS A 225 7.47 0.97 -4.26
C HIS A 225 8.06 0.66 -5.64
N VAL A 226 8.44 1.71 -6.37
CA VAL A 226 9.22 1.57 -7.61
C VAL A 226 10.64 1.12 -7.28
N ARG A 227 11.32 0.43 -8.22
CA ARG A 227 12.70 -0.07 -8.04
C ARG A 227 13.74 1.04 -8.15
N ASN A 228 13.40 2.12 -8.83
CA ASN A 228 14.25 3.29 -8.96
C ASN A 228 13.39 4.55 -8.88
N ILE A 229 13.82 5.56 -8.12
CA ILE A 229 13.04 6.79 -7.94
C ILE A 229 12.80 7.55 -9.25
N ALA A 230 13.64 7.38 -10.29
CA ALA A 230 13.39 7.96 -11.61
C ALA A 230 12.10 7.45 -12.26
N GLU A 231 11.63 6.25 -11.91
CA GLU A 231 10.35 5.69 -12.40
C GLU A 231 9.14 6.50 -11.95
N ILE A 232 9.27 7.31 -10.90
CA ILE A 232 8.22 8.21 -10.45
C ILE A 232 7.84 9.17 -11.59
N GLY A 233 8.80 9.58 -12.41
CA GLY A 233 8.66 10.71 -13.32
C GLY A 233 8.58 12.02 -12.54
N ALA A 234 8.10 13.10 -13.13
CA ALA A 234 7.94 14.35 -12.41
C ALA A 234 6.65 14.34 -11.56
N ILE A 235 6.68 15.08 -10.45
CA ILE A 235 5.48 15.37 -9.63
C ILE A 235 5.15 16.86 -9.70
N ARG A 236 3.90 17.21 -9.36
CA ARG A 236 3.45 18.57 -9.11
C ARG A 236 2.86 18.66 -7.71
N VAL A 237 3.12 19.77 -7.02
CA VAL A 237 2.39 20.12 -5.80
C VAL A 237 1.03 20.71 -6.20
N VAL A 238 -0.02 19.91 -6.06
CA VAL A 238 -1.37 20.31 -6.47
C VAL A 238 -1.96 21.32 -5.51
N ARG A 239 -1.68 21.14 -4.21
CA ARG A 239 -2.30 21.95 -3.17
C ARG A 239 -1.55 21.88 -1.85
N ILE A 240 -1.51 23.02 -1.15
CA ILE A 240 -1.12 23.11 0.26
C ILE A 240 -2.29 23.70 1.04
N ARG A 241 -2.71 23.03 2.14
CA ARG A 241 -3.84 23.44 2.98
C ARG A 241 -3.57 23.35 4.46
N ASN A 242 -4.22 24.24 5.21
CA ASN A 242 -4.29 24.14 6.66
C ASN A 242 -5.51 23.28 7.06
N GLU A 243 -5.29 22.08 7.56
CA GLU A 243 -6.33 21.16 8.04
C GLU A 243 -6.44 21.14 9.58
N GLY A 244 -5.92 22.19 10.22
CA GLY A 244 -5.96 22.36 11.67
C GLY A 244 -4.60 22.67 12.29
N LYS A 245 -4.57 22.83 13.62
CA LYS A 245 -3.39 23.31 14.35
C LYS A 245 -2.12 22.49 14.06
N ARG A 246 -2.25 21.17 14.00
CA ARG A 246 -1.14 20.22 13.81
C ARG A 246 -1.12 19.51 12.46
N ASN A 247 -2.00 19.87 11.51
CA ASN A 247 -2.15 19.21 10.22
C ASN A 247 -2.05 20.21 9.09
N LYS A 248 -0.89 20.30 8.47
CA LYS A 248 -0.67 21.05 7.23
C LYS A 248 -0.51 20.06 6.10
N ARG A 249 -1.46 20.05 5.19
CA ARG A 249 -1.55 19.09 4.08
C ARG A 249 -0.79 19.57 2.87
N VAL A 250 0.05 18.69 2.34
CA VAL A 250 0.66 18.83 1.01
C VAL A 250 0.12 17.70 0.13
N GLU A 251 -0.55 18.08 -0.96
CA GLU A 251 -1.06 17.14 -1.98
C GLU A 251 -0.18 17.19 -3.22
N ILE A 252 0.21 16.03 -3.72
CA ILE A 252 0.99 15.87 -4.95
C ILE A 252 0.26 14.99 -5.95
N ALA A 253 0.52 15.21 -7.24
CA ALA A 253 0.12 14.34 -8.34
C ALA A 253 1.30 14.07 -9.25
N LEU A 254 1.25 12.97 -10.00
CA LEU A 254 2.21 12.72 -11.07
C LEU A 254 2.00 13.77 -12.18
N ALA A 255 3.08 14.33 -12.68
CA ALA A 255 3.00 15.16 -13.90
C ALA A 255 2.70 14.24 -15.10
N SER A 256 1.81 14.69 -15.97
CA SER A 256 1.46 14.03 -17.23
C SER A 256 2.58 14.22 -18.27
#